data_5802537025299f9755db3336da888c5c
#
_entry.id   5802537025299f9755db3336da888c5c
#
_cell.length_a   1.000
_cell.length_b   1.000
_cell.length_c   1.000
_cell.angle_alpha   90.00
_cell.angle_beta   90.00
_cell.angle_gamma   90.00
#
_symmetry.space_group_name_H-M   'P 1'
#
loop_
_entity.id
_entity.type
_entity.pdbx_description
1 polymer ?
#
loop_
_entity_poly.entity_id
_entity_poly.type
_entity_poly.pdbx_seq_one_letter_code
_entity_poly.pdbx_strand_id
1 'polypeptide(L)'
;MSRMDTINEIRRQEMPEEQEIDLIELAQKLWKERKFLLKGCGIAVVVGLIVAFSIPKEYTTTVKLAPETQDAAKKSSLGGLAAMAGINLNAAAGADAISPDLYPDVVQSTPFLLELFPVEVTDKEKELSTTLYDYMSEHQRKAWWGYIISAPFKALGAVVSLISGDEEESEGLNPYHLTKDQEEVVKALQERVSVSVDKKTLVITASVQMQDPVISAQMTKVVLENLQNYITNYRTQKVKQDLEFTQKVFGESRDAYYKAQRAYAAFEDANRNIISSSYRTEQERLKNEMTLTFNVYNTLAQKLEQDKLRVQVV
;
A
#
# COMPACT_ATOMS: atom_id res chain seq x y z
N MET A 1 -76.89 -31.44 -22.63
CA MET A 1 -75.55 -30.93 -22.96
C MET A 1 -75.07 -30.13 -21.79
N SER A 2 -74.08 -30.67 -21.15
CA SER A 2 -73.70 -30.32 -19.73
C SER A 2 -72.85 -29.11 -19.69
N ARG A 3 -73.04 -28.31 -18.63
CA ARG A 3 -72.24 -27.15 -18.26
C ARG A 3 -70.68 -27.40 -18.18
N MET A 4 -70.31 -28.69 -18.15
CA MET A 4 -68.91 -29.14 -18.19
C MET A 4 -68.30 -29.08 -19.58
N ASP A 5 -69.05 -29.21 -20.66
CA ASP A 5 -68.46 -29.15 -22.01
C ASP A 5 -68.07 -27.72 -22.40
N THR A 6 -68.84 -26.73 -21.94
CA THR A 6 -68.58 -25.31 -22.19
C THR A 6 -67.36 -24.82 -21.44
N ILE A 7 -67.09 -25.34 -20.21
CA ILE A 7 -65.92 -24.99 -19.40
C ILE A 7 -64.64 -25.60 -20.00
N ASN A 8 -64.75 -26.79 -20.59
CA ASN A 8 -63.59 -27.42 -21.24
C ASN A 8 -63.26 -26.79 -22.60
N GLU A 9 -64.22 -26.22 -23.32
CA GLU A 9 -63.94 -25.44 -24.53
C GLU A 9 -63.32 -24.11 -24.25
N ILE A 10 -63.75 -23.39 -23.19
CA ILE A 10 -63.11 -22.11 -22.75
C ILE A 10 -61.67 -22.33 -22.25
N ARG A 11 -61.44 -23.46 -21.57
CA ARG A 11 -60.10 -23.79 -21.09
C ARG A 11 -59.10 -24.18 -22.19
N ARG A 12 -59.62 -24.68 -23.35
CA ARG A 12 -58.77 -24.95 -24.53
C ARG A 12 -58.37 -23.69 -25.31
N GLN A 13 -59.09 -22.59 -25.17
CA GLN A 13 -58.80 -21.33 -25.87
C GLN A 13 -57.88 -20.43 -25.11
N GLU A 14 -57.55 -20.73 -23.84
CA GLU A 14 -56.63 -19.93 -23.00
C GLU A 14 -55.25 -20.54 -22.79
N MET A 15 -54.91 -21.65 -23.45
CA MET A 15 -53.54 -22.07 -23.47
C MET A 15 -52.81 -21.19 -24.49
N PRO A 16 -51.80 -20.39 -24.07
CA PRO A 16 -50.90 -19.75 -25.03
C PRO A 16 -50.28 -20.88 -25.86
N GLU A 17 -50.45 -20.83 -27.18
CA GLU A 17 -49.69 -21.69 -28.08
C GLU A 17 -48.22 -21.59 -27.69
N GLU A 18 -47.66 -22.70 -27.19
CA GLU A 18 -46.24 -22.83 -27.04
C GLU A 18 -45.64 -22.62 -28.44
N GLN A 19 -45.11 -21.42 -28.71
CA GLN A 19 -44.37 -21.13 -29.92
C GLN A 19 -43.13 -22.03 -29.90
N GLU A 20 -43.28 -23.21 -30.49
CA GLU A 20 -42.10 -24.04 -30.78
C GLU A 20 -41.17 -23.20 -31.64
N ILE A 21 -40.03 -22.83 -31.11
CA ILE A 21 -38.99 -22.08 -31.84
C ILE A 21 -38.43 -23.06 -32.88
N ASP A 22 -38.96 -23.03 -34.08
CA ASP A 22 -38.41 -23.81 -35.19
C ASP A 22 -37.05 -23.21 -35.61
N LEU A 23 -35.99 -23.86 -35.16
CA LEU A 23 -34.62 -23.47 -35.47
C LEU A 23 -34.32 -23.49 -36.97
N ILE A 24 -35.06 -24.31 -37.74
CA ILE A 24 -34.93 -24.41 -39.20
C ILE A 24 -35.53 -23.18 -39.87
N GLU A 25 -36.71 -22.75 -39.44
CA GLU A 25 -37.32 -21.52 -39.91
C GLU A 25 -36.50 -20.28 -39.58
N LEU A 26 -35.92 -20.24 -38.36
CA LEU A 26 -35.00 -19.18 -37.94
C LEU A 26 -33.75 -19.15 -38.83
N ALA A 27 -33.17 -20.31 -39.13
CA ALA A 27 -32.00 -20.41 -40.01
C ALA A 27 -32.32 -20.00 -41.46
N GLN A 28 -33.49 -20.33 -41.97
CA GLN A 28 -33.92 -19.92 -43.30
C GLN A 28 -34.16 -18.40 -43.36
N LYS A 29 -34.73 -17.80 -42.31
CA LYS A 29 -34.94 -16.35 -42.19
C LYS A 29 -33.61 -15.58 -42.12
N LEU A 30 -32.65 -16.11 -41.38
CA LEU A 30 -31.26 -15.59 -41.35
C LEU A 30 -30.60 -15.69 -42.73
N TRP A 31 -30.78 -16.81 -43.45
CA TRP A 31 -30.19 -16.98 -44.77
C TRP A 31 -30.81 -16.04 -45.81
N LYS A 32 -32.11 -15.77 -45.69
CA LYS A 32 -32.83 -14.84 -46.57
C LYS A 32 -32.35 -13.40 -46.38
N GLU A 33 -32.04 -13.00 -45.13
CA GLU A 33 -31.57 -11.66 -44.73
C GLU A 33 -30.03 -11.55 -44.72
N ARG A 34 -29.31 -12.52 -45.34
CA ARG A 34 -27.82 -12.57 -45.32
C ARG A 34 -27.15 -11.29 -45.79
N LYS A 35 -27.77 -10.55 -46.74
CA LYS A 35 -27.21 -9.28 -47.22
C LYS A 35 -27.28 -8.18 -46.19
N PHE A 36 -28.31 -8.14 -45.36
CA PHE A 36 -28.47 -7.20 -44.26
C PHE A 36 -27.45 -7.53 -43.14
N LEU A 37 -27.34 -8.80 -42.77
CA LEU A 37 -26.39 -9.29 -41.80
C LEU A 37 -24.91 -9.03 -42.24
N LEU A 38 -24.57 -9.28 -43.49
CA LEU A 38 -23.24 -9.00 -44.04
C LEU A 38 -22.91 -7.50 -44.03
N LYS A 39 -23.88 -6.62 -44.32
CA LYS A 39 -23.69 -5.17 -44.19
C LYS A 39 -23.48 -4.77 -42.75
N GLY A 40 -24.27 -5.28 -41.80
CA GLY A 40 -24.14 -5.03 -40.37
C GLY A 40 -22.78 -5.51 -39.83
N CYS A 41 -22.37 -6.74 -40.17
CA CYS A 41 -21.05 -7.27 -39.81
C CYS A 41 -19.90 -6.45 -40.43
N GLY A 42 -20.05 -6.03 -41.70
CA GLY A 42 -19.08 -5.19 -42.36
C GLY A 42 -18.86 -3.84 -41.66
N ILE A 43 -19.97 -3.19 -41.29
CA ILE A 43 -19.91 -1.94 -40.50
C ILE A 43 -19.30 -2.18 -39.12
N ALA A 44 -19.69 -3.24 -38.43
CA ALA A 44 -19.14 -3.60 -37.12
C ALA A 44 -17.62 -3.86 -37.16
N VAL A 45 -17.13 -4.56 -38.20
CA VAL A 45 -15.70 -4.77 -38.42
C VAL A 45 -14.95 -3.45 -38.66
N VAL A 46 -15.48 -2.58 -39.52
CA VAL A 46 -14.85 -1.26 -39.79
C VAL A 46 -14.80 -0.42 -38.51
N VAL A 47 -15.91 -0.33 -37.75
CA VAL A 47 -15.94 0.39 -36.47
C VAL A 47 -14.96 -0.25 -35.47
N GLY A 48 -14.94 -1.59 -35.37
CA GLY A 48 -14.00 -2.30 -34.50
C GLY A 48 -12.54 -2.02 -34.85
N LEU A 49 -12.17 -1.97 -36.12
CA LEU A 49 -10.83 -1.62 -36.57
C LEU A 49 -10.48 -0.16 -36.21
N ILE A 50 -11.39 0.78 -36.45
CA ILE A 50 -11.17 2.19 -36.08
C ILE A 50 -10.93 2.33 -34.56
N VAL A 51 -11.73 1.66 -33.74
CA VAL A 51 -11.54 1.68 -32.28
C VAL A 51 -10.21 1.02 -31.89
N ALA A 52 -9.89 -0.14 -32.46
CA ALA A 52 -8.66 -0.86 -32.14
C ALA A 52 -7.38 -0.06 -32.45
N PHE A 53 -7.35 0.65 -33.60
CA PHE A 53 -6.22 1.52 -33.97
C PHE A 53 -6.19 2.85 -33.21
N SER A 54 -7.28 3.22 -32.55
CA SER A 54 -7.38 4.45 -31.75
C SER A 54 -6.82 4.30 -30.33
N ILE A 55 -6.62 3.09 -29.84
CA ILE A 55 -6.07 2.85 -28.51
C ILE A 55 -4.55 3.11 -28.54
N PRO A 56 -4.03 4.04 -27.72
CA PRO A 56 -2.59 4.29 -27.65
C PRO A 56 -1.84 3.04 -27.16
N LYS A 57 -0.62 2.86 -27.66
CA LYS A 57 0.26 1.79 -27.17
C LYS A 57 0.75 2.14 -25.79
N GLU A 58 0.86 1.13 -24.94
CA GLU A 58 1.42 1.25 -23.59
C GLU A 58 2.57 0.25 -23.42
N TYR A 59 3.57 0.70 -22.67
CA TYR A 59 4.80 -0.05 -22.40
C TYR A 59 4.90 -0.28 -20.91
N THR A 60 5.10 -1.53 -20.51
CA THR A 60 5.26 -1.91 -19.11
C THR A 60 6.70 -2.28 -18.85
N THR A 61 7.34 -1.57 -17.93
CA THR A 61 8.66 -1.94 -17.40
C THR A 61 8.49 -2.63 -16.08
N THR A 62 9.16 -3.76 -15.90
CA THR A 62 9.10 -4.55 -14.66
C THR A 62 10.51 -4.76 -14.13
N VAL A 63 10.70 -4.47 -12.84
CA VAL A 63 11.95 -4.70 -12.11
C VAL A 63 11.68 -5.60 -10.92
N LYS A 64 12.59 -6.54 -10.68
CA LYS A 64 12.52 -7.45 -9.53
C LYS A 64 13.65 -7.15 -8.56
N LEU A 65 13.32 -6.99 -7.29
CA LEU A 65 14.26 -6.85 -6.20
C LEU A 65 14.26 -8.14 -5.37
N ALA A 66 15.43 -8.71 -5.17
CA ALA A 66 15.58 -9.79 -4.21
C ALA A 66 15.64 -9.20 -2.79
N PRO A 67 14.93 -9.78 -1.82
CA PRO A 67 15.06 -9.36 -0.43
C PRO A 67 16.48 -9.65 0.08
N GLU A 68 16.97 -8.79 0.93
CA GLU A 68 18.18 -9.08 1.69
C GLU A 68 17.86 -10.26 2.62
N THR A 69 18.48 -11.40 2.37
CA THR A 69 18.24 -12.58 3.22
C THR A 69 18.84 -12.34 4.61
N GLN A 70 18.15 -12.75 5.66
CA GLN A 70 18.64 -12.64 7.06
C GLN A 70 20.02 -13.29 7.29
N ASP A 71 20.49 -14.10 6.36
CA ASP A 71 21.83 -14.71 6.40
C ASP A 71 22.97 -13.72 6.18
N ALA A 72 22.73 -12.58 5.53
CA ALA A 72 23.71 -11.51 5.39
C ALA A 72 23.93 -10.78 6.72
N ALA A 73 22.86 -10.58 7.52
CA ALA A 73 22.97 -9.98 8.86
C ALA A 73 23.73 -10.89 9.85
N LYS A 74 23.64 -12.22 9.69
CA LYS A 74 24.41 -13.18 10.50
C LYS A 74 25.91 -13.19 10.16
N LYS A 75 26.29 -12.81 8.95
CA LYS A 75 27.68 -12.78 8.48
C LYS A 75 28.38 -11.46 8.76
N SER A 76 27.67 -10.42 9.21
CA SER A 76 28.30 -9.16 9.60
C SER A 76 29.14 -9.37 10.87
N SER A 77 30.33 -8.80 10.91
CA SER A 77 31.22 -8.85 12.09
C SER A 77 30.54 -8.34 13.36
N LEU A 78 29.61 -7.41 13.24
CA LEU A 78 28.81 -6.87 14.34
C LEU A 78 27.81 -7.92 14.89
N GLY A 79 27.16 -8.70 14.04
CA GLY A 79 26.25 -9.77 14.46
C GLY A 79 26.96 -10.88 15.25
N GLY A 80 28.20 -11.20 14.87
CA GLY A 80 29.04 -12.16 15.60
C GLY A 80 29.45 -11.64 16.98
N LEU A 81 29.84 -10.37 17.09
CA LEU A 81 30.21 -9.75 18.39
C LEU A 81 28.99 -9.62 19.31
N ALA A 82 27.84 -9.22 18.78
CA ALA A 82 26.60 -9.14 19.55
C ALA A 82 26.15 -10.51 20.09
N ALA A 83 26.26 -11.57 19.27
CA ALA A 83 25.95 -12.94 19.70
C ALA A 83 26.91 -13.42 20.82
N MET A 84 28.19 -13.08 20.79
CA MET A 84 29.14 -13.35 21.87
C MET A 84 28.79 -12.61 23.17
N ALA A 85 28.21 -11.43 23.08
CA ALA A 85 27.70 -10.65 24.20
C ALA A 85 26.32 -11.11 24.71
N GLY A 86 25.75 -12.20 24.14
CA GLY A 86 24.42 -12.69 24.48
C GLY A 86 23.28 -11.86 23.89
N ILE A 87 23.58 -10.96 22.96
CA ILE A 87 22.63 -10.03 22.32
C ILE A 87 22.10 -10.68 21.03
N ASN A 88 20.84 -11.05 21.01
CA ASN A 88 20.19 -11.63 19.84
C ASN A 88 19.62 -10.55 18.92
N LEU A 89 20.45 -10.01 18.01
CA LEU A 89 20.01 -9.02 17.03
C LEU A 89 18.98 -9.54 16.02
N ASN A 90 18.91 -10.86 15.82
CA ASN A 90 17.97 -11.45 14.87
C ASN A 90 16.50 -11.37 15.33
N ALA A 91 16.24 -11.47 16.64
CA ALA A 91 14.91 -11.32 17.19
C ALA A 91 14.38 -9.88 17.06
N ALA A 92 15.31 -8.93 16.97
CA ALA A 92 15.03 -7.50 16.92
C ALA A 92 14.87 -6.98 15.47
N ALA A 93 15.62 -7.54 14.51
CA ALA A 93 15.66 -7.04 13.15
C ALA A 93 14.34 -7.23 12.35
N GLY A 94 13.48 -8.15 12.79
CA GLY A 94 12.19 -8.40 12.12
C GLY A 94 10.99 -7.61 12.67
N ALA A 95 11.10 -7.08 13.90
CA ALA A 95 9.97 -6.44 14.58
C ALA A 95 9.71 -4.98 14.11
N ASP A 96 10.69 -4.34 13.51
CA ASP A 96 10.64 -2.91 13.17
C ASP A 96 10.49 -2.64 11.67
N ALA A 97 10.52 -3.67 10.84
CA ALA A 97 10.30 -3.54 9.40
C ALA A 97 8.80 -3.49 9.09
N ILE A 98 8.41 -2.59 8.19
CA ILE A 98 7.11 -2.70 7.54
C ILE A 98 7.07 -4.08 6.89
N SER A 99 5.99 -4.86 7.17
CA SER A 99 5.82 -6.15 6.50
C SER A 99 5.86 -5.95 4.99
N PRO A 100 6.63 -6.75 4.24
CA PRO A 100 6.65 -6.66 2.78
C PRO A 100 5.26 -6.76 2.15
N ASP A 101 4.30 -7.43 2.80
CA ASP A 101 2.91 -7.52 2.35
C ASP A 101 2.22 -6.15 2.24
N LEU A 102 2.71 -5.12 2.94
CA LEU A 102 2.16 -3.77 2.90
C LEU A 102 2.78 -2.87 1.82
N TYR A 103 3.84 -3.31 1.14
CA TYR A 103 4.48 -2.48 0.10
C TYR A 103 3.54 -2.11 -1.05
N PRO A 104 2.65 -3.00 -1.52
CA PRO A 104 1.64 -2.63 -2.51
C PRO A 104 0.75 -1.48 -2.01
N ASP A 105 0.29 -1.54 -0.76
CA ASP A 105 -0.59 -0.53 -0.18
C ASP A 105 0.13 0.83 0.00
N VAL A 106 1.41 0.80 0.39
CA VAL A 106 2.24 2.01 0.48
C VAL A 106 2.33 2.71 -0.88
N VAL A 107 2.65 1.97 -1.94
CA VAL A 107 2.82 2.52 -3.29
C VAL A 107 1.48 3.02 -3.87
N GLN A 108 0.36 2.40 -3.49
CA GLN A 108 -0.99 2.82 -3.89
C GLN A 108 -1.52 4.02 -3.08
N SER A 109 -0.84 4.40 -2.01
CA SER A 109 -1.27 5.51 -1.18
C SER A 109 -1.13 6.86 -1.88
N THR A 110 -2.10 7.75 -1.65
CA THR A 110 -2.09 9.11 -2.23
C THR A 110 -0.80 9.88 -1.91
N PRO A 111 -0.30 9.91 -0.64
CA PRO A 111 0.95 10.63 -0.34
C PRO A 111 2.14 10.14 -1.16
N PHE A 112 2.29 8.82 -1.33
CA PHE A 112 3.38 8.25 -2.13
C PHE A 112 3.28 8.67 -3.61
N LEU A 113 2.08 8.63 -4.19
CA LEU A 113 1.88 8.99 -5.60
C LEU A 113 2.07 10.50 -5.84
N LEU A 114 1.76 11.35 -4.86
CA LEU A 114 2.00 12.79 -4.97
C LEU A 114 3.51 13.12 -4.97
N GLU A 115 4.35 12.34 -4.30
CA GLU A 115 5.81 12.48 -4.37
C GLU A 115 6.37 12.23 -5.77
N LEU A 116 5.62 11.52 -6.64
CA LEU A 116 6.02 11.31 -8.03
C LEU A 116 5.68 12.48 -8.95
N PHE A 117 4.77 13.38 -8.58
CA PHE A 117 4.32 14.49 -9.43
C PHE A 117 5.43 15.41 -9.93
N PRO A 118 6.37 15.87 -9.06
CA PRO A 118 7.44 16.76 -9.47
C PRO A 118 8.60 16.06 -10.20
N VAL A 119 8.53 14.74 -10.39
CA VAL A 119 9.62 13.99 -11.03
C VAL A 119 9.72 14.39 -12.50
N GLU A 120 10.89 14.82 -12.92
CA GLU A 120 11.17 15.12 -14.31
C GLU A 120 11.26 13.85 -15.15
N VAL A 121 10.49 13.81 -16.23
CA VAL A 121 10.47 12.70 -17.20
C VAL A 121 10.86 13.21 -18.58
N THR A 122 11.57 12.36 -19.31
CA THR A 122 12.03 12.67 -20.66
C THR A 122 11.60 11.54 -21.59
N ASP A 123 10.99 11.89 -22.72
CA ASP A 123 10.55 10.90 -23.70
C ASP A 123 11.71 10.28 -24.48
N LYS A 124 11.41 9.26 -25.29
CA LYS A 124 12.38 8.54 -26.11
C LYS A 124 13.10 9.46 -27.12
N GLU A 125 12.41 10.44 -27.67
CA GLU A 125 12.93 11.34 -28.69
C GLU A 125 13.71 12.52 -28.08
N LYS A 126 13.68 12.67 -26.74
CA LYS A 126 14.28 13.78 -25.96
C LYS A 126 13.75 15.17 -26.39
N GLU A 127 12.59 15.20 -26.98
CA GLU A 127 11.91 16.45 -27.36
C GLU A 127 11.09 17.02 -26.21
N LEU A 128 10.59 16.16 -25.32
CA LEU A 128 9.80 16.50 -24.16
C LEU A 128 10.61 16.26 -22.88
N SER A 129 10.77 17.30 -22.07
CA SER A 129 11.25 17.21 -20.68
C SER A 129 10.28 18.01 -19.83
N THR A 130 9.52 17.31 -18.98
CA THR A 130 8.45 17.90 -18.20
C THR A 130 8.25 17.14 -16.90
N THR A 131 7.41 17.61 -15.98
CA THR A 131 7.07 16.87 -14.78
C THR A 131 6.17 15.68 -15.12
N LEU A 132 6.17 14.66 -14.26
CA LEU A 132 5.27 13.52 -14.43
C LEU A 132 3.81 13.98 -14.42
N TYR A 133 3.47 14.96 -13.58
CA TYR A 133 2.12 15.52 -13.51
C TYR A 133 1.69 16.12 -14.86
N ASP A 134 2.51 16.99 -15.45
CA ASP A 134 2.21 17.61 -16.74
C ASP A 134 2.16 16.58 -17.87
N TYR A 135 3.07 15.59 -17.82
CA TYR A 135 3.04 14.48 -18.77
C TYR A 135 1.72 13.70 -18.70
N MET A 136 1.22 13.42 -17.49
CA MET A 136 0.00 12.65 -17.27
C MET A 136 -1.26 13.44 -17.63
N SER A 137 -1.29 14.76 -17.35
CA SER A 137 -2.46 15.61 -17.58
C SER A 137 -2.58 16.04 -19.04
N GLU A 138 -1.48 16.47 -19.67
CA GLU A 138 -1.50 17.16 -20.96
C GLU A 138 -0.94 16.34 -22.13
N HIS A 139 0.11 15.53 -21.90
CA HIS A 139 0.87 14.90 -22.98
C HIS A 139 0.46 13.47 -23.29
N GLN A 140 -0.46 12.87 -22.54
CA GLN A 140 -0.97 11.53 -22.82
C GLN A 140 -2.00 11.54 -23.94
N ARG A 141 -1.83 10.64 -24.89
CA ARG A 141 -2.81 10.41 -25.95
C ARG A 141 -4.03 9.72 -25.36
N LYS A 142 -5.17 10.40 -25.38
CA LYS A 142 -6.47 9.84 -24.99
C LYS A 142 -7.20 9.36 -26.25
N ALA A 143 -7.85 8.19 -26.21
CA ALA A 143 -8.65 7.71 -27.33
C ALA A 143 -9.78 8.69 -27.63
N TRP A 144 -9.89 9.15 -28.89
CA TRP A 144 -10.87 10.17 -29.30
C TRP A 144 -12.34 9.82 -28.99
N TRP A 145 -12.66 8.52 -29.04
CA TRP A 145 -14.00 8.05 -28.68
C TRP A 145 -14.33 8.21 -27.19
N GLY A 146 -13.33 8.28 -26.33
CA GLY A 146 -13.49 8.61 -24.90
C GLY A 146 -14.15 9.99 -24.72
N TYR A 147 -13.82 10.97 -25.57
CA TYR A 147 -14.45 12.28 -25.54
C TYR A 147 -15.93 12.20 -25.90
N ILE A 148 -16.31 11.34 -26.87
CA ILE A 148 -17.71 11.17 -27.30
C ILE A 148 -18.55 10.53 -26.19
N ILE A 149 -18.00 9.53 -25.50
CA ILE A 149 -18.68 8.84 -24.38
C ILE A 149 -18.76 9.75 -23.15
N SER A 150 -17.72 10.54 -22.88
CA SER A 150 -17.70 11.44 -21.72
C SER A 150 -18.45 12.75 -21.94
N ALA A 151 -18.69 13.17 -23.19
CA ALA A 151 -19.35 14.43 -23.50
C ALA A 151 -20.71 14.64 -22.79
N PRO A 152 -21.65 13.67 -22.77
CA PRO A 152 -22.93 13.85 -22.08
C PRO A 152 -22.75 13.98 -20.55
N PHE A 153 -21.75 13.30 -19.97
CA PHE A 153 -21.46 13.39 -18.53
C PHE A 153 -20.76 14.68 -18.17
N LYS A 154 -19.87 15.19 -19.04
CA LYS A 154 -19.21 16.52 -18.86
C LYS A 154 -20.22 17.66 -18.98
N ALA A 155 -21.20 17.56 -19.88
CA ALA A 155 -22.29 18.53 -19.99
C ALA A 155 -23.14 18.60 -18.72
N LEU A 156 -23.45 17.44 -18.12
CA LEU A 156 -24.15 17.38 -16.82
C LEU A 156 -23.27 17.93 -15.69
N GLY A 157 -21.96 17.61 -15.67
CA GLY A 157 -21.01 18.14 -14.68
C GLY A 157 -20.85 19.67 -14.77
N ALA A 158 -20.80 20.24 -15.97
CA ALA A 158 -20.74 21.69 -16.17
C ALA A 158 -21.98 22.43 -15.65
N VAL A 159 -23.17 21.83 -15.72
CA VAL A 159 -24.37 22.39 -15.10
C VAL A 159 -24.30 22.36 -13.57
N VAL A 160 -23.73 21.30 -13.02
CA VAL A 160 -23.53 21.17 -11.55
C VAL A 160 -22.46 22.16 -11.06
N SER A 161 -21.35 22.35 -11.78
CA SER A 161 -20.29 23.29 -11.37
C SER A 161 -20.76 24.76 -11.40
N LEU A 162 -21.68 25.12 -12.30
CA LEU A 162 -22.30 26.47 -12.32
C LEU A 162 -23.19 26.72 -11.08
N ILE A 163 -23.64 25.66 -10.38
CA ILE A 163 -24.48 25.75 -9.18
C ILE A 163 -23.63 25.68 -7.90
N SER A 164 -22.45 25.03 -7.96
CA SER A 164 -21.62 24.70 -6.78
C SER A 164 -20.50 25.69 -6.48
N GLY A 165 -20.37 26.81 -7.19
CA GLY A 165 -19.34 27.82 -6.94
C GLY A 165 -17.90 27.30 -7.18
N ASP A 166 -17.01 28.18 -7.60
CA ASP A 166 -15.61 27.89 -7.85
C ASP A 166 -14.94 27.27 -6.62
N GLU A 167 -14.45 26.04 -6.77
CA GLU A 167 -13.56 25.44 -5.78
C GLU A 167 -12.24 26.23 -5.85
N GLU A 168 -11.83 26.82 -4.72
CA GLU A 168 -10.58 27.54 -4.58
C GLU A 168 -9.42 26.66 -5.09
N GLU A 169 -8.66 27.18 -6.06
CA GLU A 169 -7.39 26.61 -6.46
C GLU A 169 -6.47 26.61 -5.24
N SER A 170 -6.34 25.46 -4.60
CA SER A 170 -5.36 25.30 -3.53
C SER A 170 -3.98 25.34 -4.18
N GLU A 171 -3.25 26.44 -4.00
CA GLU A 171 -1.83 26.53 -4.34
C GLU A 171 -1.06 25.50 -3.48
N GLY A 172 -0.68 24.37 -4.12
CA GLY A 172 0.21 23.38 -3.53
C GLY A 172 -0.34 21.94 -3.56
N LEU A 173 0.57 20.97 -3.45
CA LEU A 173 0.26 19.56 -3.35
C LEU A 173 -0.14 19.23 -1.90
N ASN A 174 -1.42 19.22 -1.60
CA ASN A 174 -1.94 18.85 -0.29
C ASN A 174 -2.66 17.49 -0.38
N PRO A 175 -2.15 16.43 0.27
CA PRO A 175 -2.76 15.09 0.21
C PRO A 175 -4.22 15.03 0.70
N TYR A 176 -4.66 16.04 1.47
CA TYR A 176 -6.01 16.10 2.05
C TYR A 176 -6.98 16.95 1.22
N HIS A 177 -6.46 17.74 0.27
CA HIS A 177 -7.24 18.64 -0.58
C HIS A 177 -6.65 18.64 -1.99
N LEU A 178 -7.02 17.66 -2.79
CA LEU A 178 -6.61 17.57 -4.18
C LEU A 178 -7.60 18.30 -5.08
N THR A 179 -7.09 18.95 -6.13
CA THR A 179 -7.93 19.41 -7.22
C THR A 179 -8.46 18.21 -8.02
N LYS A 180 -9.52 18.40 -8.81
CA LYS A 180 -10.09 17.35 -9.66
C LYS A 180 -9.06 16.78 -10.63
N ASP A 181 -8.22 17.63 -11.21
CA ASP A 181 -7.17 17.20 -12.14
C ASP A 181 -6.08 16.39 -11.42
N GLN A 182 -5.68 16.81 -10.21
CA GLN A 182 -4.75 16.06 -9.38
C GLN A 182 -5.30 14.69 -8.99
N GLU A 183 -6.60 14.61 -8.64
CA GLU A 183 -7.26 13.35 -8.32
C GLU A 183 -7.34 12.41 -9.53
N GLU A 184 -7.61 12.92 -10.75
CA GLU A 184 -7.58 12.11 -11.97
C GLU A 184 -6.18 11.55 -12.23
N VAL A 185 -5.13 12.36 -12.04
CA VAL A 185 -3.74 11.90 -12.21
C VAL A 185 -3.37 10.85 -11.15
N VAL A 186 -3.77 11.03 -9.88
CA VAL A 186 -3.55 10.04 -8.83
C VAL A 186 -4.22 8.71 -9.19
N LYS A 187 -5.48 8.73 -9.60
CA LYS A 187 -6.21 7.52 -10.03
C LYS A 187 -5.53 6.84 -11.22
N ALA A 188 -5.12 7.63 -12.21
CA ALA A 188 -4.41 7.10 -13.37
C ALA A 188 -3.05 6.48 -12.99
N LEU A 189 -2.33 7.03 -12.00
CA LEU A 189 -1.10 6.44 -11.49
C LEU A 189 -1.37 5.17 -10.66
N GLN A 190 -2.46 5.11 -9.87
CA GLN A 190 -2.85 3.91 -9.15
C GLN A 190 -3.09 2.71 -10.07
N GLU A 191 -3.65 2.95 -11.26
CA GLU A 191 -3.87 1.89 -12.26
C GLU A 191 -2.57 1.46 -12.95
N ARG A 192 -1.57 2.34 -13.07
CA ARG A 192 -0.36 2.15 -13.86
C ARG A 192 0.87 1.76 -13.08
N VAL A 193 0.90 2.10 -11.80
CA VAL A 193 2.00 1.73 -10.89
C VAL A 193 1.54 0.58 -10.02
N SER A 194 2.25 -0.53 -10.08
CA SER A 194 1.95 -1.69 -9.24
C SER A 194 3.21 -2.29 -8.63
N VAL A 195 3.08 -2.67 -7.37
CA VAL A 195 4.10 -3.44 -6.66
C VAL A 195 3.46 -4.70 -6.12
N SER A 196 4.14 -5.81 -6.25
CA SER A 196 3.71 -7.10 -5.71
C SER A 196 4.87 -7.79 -5.01
N VAL A 197 4.55 -8.59 -4.00
CA VAL A 197 5.54 -9.36 -3.24
C VAL A 197 5.17 -10.83 -3.30
N ASP A 198 6.09 -11.65 -3.73
CA ASP A 198 5.92 -13.11 -3.70
C ASP A 198 6.03 -13.61 -2.26
N LYS A 199 4.96 -14.18 -1.74
CA LYS A 199 4.89 -14.65 -0.33
C LYS A 199 5.87 -15.78 0.00
N LYS A 200 6.39 -16.49 -0.99
CA LYS A 200 7.32 -17.61 -0.78
C LYS A 200 8.77 -17.17 -0.86
N THR A 201 9.08 -16.35 -1.85
CA THR A 201 10.46 -15.90 -2.14
C THR A 201 10.76 -14.53 -1.56
N LEU A 202 9.73 -13.79 -1.14
CA LEU A 202 9.78 -12.39 -0.71
C LEU A 202 10.36 -11.45 -1.80
N VAL A 203 10.41 -11.91 -3.04
CA VAL A 203 10.85 -11.09 -4.17
C VAL A 203 9.82 -10.01 -4.43
N ILE A 204 10.28 -8.77 -4.45
CA ILE A 204 9.46 -7.59 -4.75
C ILE A 204 9.51 -7.37 -6.26
N THR A 205 8.35 -7.29 -6.89
CA THR A 205 8.21 -6.99 -8.30
C THR A 205 7.50 -5.65 -8.44
N ALA A 206 8.17 -4.64 -8.99
CA ALA A 206 7.58 -3.36 -9.31
C ALA A 206 7.37 -3.25 -10.81
N SER A 207 6.21 -2.75 -11.23
CA SER A 207 5.84 -2.57 -12.63
C SER A 207 5.20 -1.21 -12.81
N VAL A 208 5.64 -0.48 -13.84
CA VAL A 208 5.07 0.81 -14.23
C VAL A 208 4.70 0.77 -15.71
N GLN A 209 3.49 1.20 -16.02
CA GLN A 209 2.93 1.22 -17.37
C GLN A 209 2.77 2.66 -17.86
N MET A 210 3.43 3.02 -18.99
CA MET A 210 3.36 4.36 -19.59
C MET A 210 3.27 4.26 -21.11
N GLN A 211 2.86 5.35 -21.76
CA GLN A 211 2.77 5.40 -23.24
C GLN A 211 4.14 5.52 -23.90
N ASP A 212 5.17 5.97 -23.19
CA ASP A 212 6.55 6.02 -23.64
C ASP A 212 7.42 4.97 -22.89
N PRO A 213 8.26 4.19 -23.60
CA PRO A 213 9.08 3.14 -22.99
C PRO A 213 10.19 3.71 -22.11
N VAL A 214 10.73 4.88 -22.40
CA VAL A 214 11.79 5.50 -21.62
C VAL A 214 11.22 6.05 -20.33
N ILE A 215 10.07 6.74 -20.40
CA ILE A 215 9.34 7.21 -19.22
C ILE A 215 8.93 6.03 -18.32
N SER A 216 8.43 4.93 -18.92
CA SER A 216 8.11 3.72 -18.16
C SER A 216 9.32 3.19 -17.37
N ALA A 217 10.50 3.15 -17.99
CA ALA A 217 11.73 2.70 -17.34
C ALA A 217 12.22 3.67 -16.26
N GLN A 218 12.21 4.97 -16.54
CA GLN A 218 12.58 6.02 -15.57
C GLN A 218 11.68 5.96 -14.34
N MET A 219 10.36 5.91 -14.55
CA MET A 219 9.40 5.89 -13.46
C MET A 219 9.48 4.59 -12.64
N THR A 220 9.74 3.44 -13.26
CA THR A 220 9.96 2.19 -12.52
C THR A 220 11.13 2.32 -11.56
N LYS A 221 12.23 2.96 -12.01
CA LYS A 221 13.40 3.20 -11.16
C LYS A 221 13.06 4.16 -10.01
N VAL A 222 12.39 5.28 -10.29
CA VAL A 222 12.00 6.28 -9.29
C VAL A 222 11.06 5.69 -8.25
N VAL A 223 10.05 4.92 -8.67
CA VAL A 223 9.12 4.24 -7.75
C VAL A 223 9.86 3.30 -6.81
N LEU A 224 10.85 2.57 -7.31
CA LEU A 224 11.69 1.70 -6.47
C LEU A 224 12.56 2.48 -5.49
N GLU A 225 13.21 3.54 -5.94
CA GLU A 225 14.05 4.41 -5.09
C GLU A 225 13.20 5.08 -3.99
N ASN A 226 12.02 5.61 -4.34
CA ASN A 226 11.11 6.19 -3.37
C ASN A 226 10.59 5.16 -2.37
N LEU A 227 10.24 3.95 -2.82
CA LEU A 227 9.82 2.87 -1.93
C LEU A 227 10.95 2.46 -0.96
N GLN A 228 12.18 2.31 -1.46
CA GLN A 228 13.35 2.02 -0.61
C GLN A 228 13.60 3.12 0.43
N ASN A 229 13.54 4.38 0.00
CA ASN A 229 13.70 5.53 0.89
C ASN A 229 12.58 5.57 1.95
N TYR A 230 11.34 5.34 1.56
CA TYR A 230 10.20 5.29 2.47
C TYR A 230 10.39 4.21 3.56
N ILE A 231 10.76 3.00 3.15
CA ILE A 231 11.00 1.88 4.07
C ILE A 231 12.17 2.19 5.01
N THR A 232 13.29 2.70 4.47
CA THR A 232 14.48 3.04 5.26
C THR A 232 14.19 4.16 6.27
N ASN A 233 13.52 5.21 5.83
CA ASN A 233 13.13 6.32 6.70
C ASN A 233 12.18 5.87 7.82
N TYR A 234 11.18 5.06 7.49
CA TYR A 234 10.25 4.50 8.47
C TYR A 234 11.00 3.67 9.53
N ARG A 235 11.87 2.75 9.09
CA ARG A 235 12.69 1.92 10.00
C ARG A 235 13.57 2.79 10.89
N THR A 236 14.27 3.75 10.30
CA THR A 236 15.16 4.66 11.04
C THR A 236 14.40 5.46 12.09
N GLN A 237 13.26 6.03 11.73
CA GLN A 237 12.42 6.77 12.68
C GLN A 237 11.91 5.87 13.81
N LYS A 238 11.44 4.68 13.49
CA LYS A 238 10.93 3.71 14.47
C LYS A 238 12.02 3.31 15.47
N VAL A 239 13.20 2.95 14.98
CA VAL A 239 14.32 2.56 15.84
C VAL A 239 14.80 3.72 16.73
N LYS A 240 14.80 4.97 16.23
CA LYS A 240 15.11 6.16 17.03
C LYS A 240 14.08 6.39 18.13
N GLN A 241 12.78 6.26 17.83
CA GLN A 241 11.71 6.40 18.82
C GLN A 241 11.80 5.32 19.91
N ASP A 242 12.09 4.07 19.53
CA ASP A 242 12.26 2.97 20.47
C ASP A 242 13.48 3.19 21.37
N LEU A 243 14.59 3.71 20.84
CA LEU A 243 15.76 4.07 21.61
C LEU A 243 15.44 5.19 22.63
N GLU A 244 14.77 6.25 22.20
CA GLU A 244 14.38 7.35 23.08
C GLU A 244 13.46 6.87 24.22
N PHE A 245 12.46 6.05 23.89
CA PHE A 245 11.60 5.42 24.89
C PHE A 245 12.40 4.56 25.87
N THR A 246 13.28 3.70 25.38
CA THR A 246 14.11 2.82 26.22
C THR A 246 15.06 3.63 27.11
N GLN A 247 15.65 4.73 26.61
CA GLN A 247 16.48 5.64 27.41
C GLN A 247 15.72 6.26 28.59
N LYS A 248 14.49 6.71 28.33
CA LYS A 248 13.62 7.29 29.36
C LYS A 248 13.30 6.27 30.45
N VAL A 249 12.80 5.09 30.05
CA VAL A 249 12.41 4.04 31.00
C VAL A 249 13.63 3.48 31.77
N PHE A 250 14.79 3.41 31.13
CA PHE A 250 16.06 3.07 31.79
C PHE A 250 16.41 4.09 32.87
N GLY A 251 16.29 5.39 32.60
CA GLY A 251 16.52 6.43 33.60
C GLY A 251 15.60 6.29 34.82
N GLU A 252 14.32 6.09 34.58
CA GLU A 252 13.32 5.88 35.64
C GLU A 252 13.62 4.61 36.46
N SER A 253 13.99 3.51 35.82
CA SER A 253 14.32 2.27 36.52
C SER A 253 15.61 2.35 37.33
N ARG A 254 16.61 3.07 36.84
CA ARG A 254 17.85 3.36 37.57
C ARG A 254 17.57 4.13 38.87
N ASP A 255 16.74 5.16 38.76
CA ASP A 255 16.40 6.00 39.91
C ASP A 255 15.55 5.22 40.94
N ALA A 256 14.65 4.35 40.47
CA ALA A 256 13.89 3.42 41.32
C ALA A 256 14.83 2.44 42.06
N TYR A 257 15.80 1.83 41.35
CA TYR A 257 16.78 0.96 41.95
C TYR A 257 17.59 1.65 43.02
N TYR A 258 18.14 2.83 42.73
CA TYR A 258 18.91 3.58 43.71
C TYR A 258 18.09 4.06 44.91
N LYS A 259 16.81 4.33 44.74
CA LYS A 259 15.90 4.61 45.82
C LYS A 259 15.67 3.38 46.72
N ALA A 260 15.40 2.22 46.13
CA ALA A 260 15.23 0.97 46.86
C ALA A 260 16.53 0.55 47.59
N GLN A 261 17.67 0.69 46.95
CA GLN A 261 18.97 0.43 47.54
C GLN A 261 19.23 1.30 48.76
N ARG A 262 18.98 2.60 48.68
CA ARG A 262 19.11 3.54 49.81
C ARG A 262 18.14 3.21 50.93
N ALA A 263 16.91 2.82 50.63
CA ALA A 263 15.90 2.44 51.62
C ALA A 263 16.33 1.17 52.38
N TYR A 264 16.83 0.16 51.66
CA TYR A 264 17.37 -1.04 52.28
C TYR A 264 18.57 -0.77 53.15
N ALA A 265 19.56 0.01 52.67
CA ALA A 265 20.77 0.38 53.44
C ALA A 265 20.42 1.19 54.71
N ALA A 266 19.56 2.19 54.61
CA ALA A 266 19.14 2.99 55.74
C ALA A 266 18.40 2.17 56.81
N PHE A 267 17.57 1.18 56.38
CA PHE A 267 16.91 0.25 57.28
C PHE A 267 17.90 -0.63 58.01
N GLU A 268 18.90 -1.18 57.34
CA GLU A 268 20.00 -1.97 57.91
C GLU A 268 20.82 -1.20 58.93
N ASP A 269 21.22 0.04 58.60
CA ASP A 269 22.00 0.91 59.47
C ASP A 269 21.24 1.30 60.76
N ALA A 270 19.96 1.60 60.63
CA ALA A 270 19.12 2.02 61.77
C ALA A 270 18.82 0.86 62.76
N ASN A 271 18.90 -0.40 62.31
CA ASN A 271 18.38 -1.53 63.05
C ASN A 271 19.46 -2.62 63.35
N ARG A 272 20.73 -2.30 63.40
CA ARG A 272 21.88 -3.24 63.51
C ARG A 272 21.77 -4.24 64.66
N ASN A 273 21.08 -3.88 65.76
CA ASN A 273 20.99 -4.70 66.97
C ASN A 273 19.61 -5.26 67.27
N ILE A 274 18.66 -5.23 66.33
CA ILE A 274 17.30 -5.66 66.50
C ILE A 274 17.13 -7.07 65.89
N ILE A 275 16.70 -8.04 66.72
CA ILE A 275 16.41 -9.40 66.29
C ILE A 275 14.92 -9.71 66.60
N SER A 276 14.02 -9.12 65.84
CA SER A 276 12.61 -9.44 65.95
C SER A 276 12.07 -10.03 64.64
N SER A 277 10.94 -10.76 64.68
CA SER A 277 10.31 -11.30 63.49
C SER A 277 9.83 -10.24 62.54
N SER A 278 9.31 -9.14 63.06
CA SER A 278 8.88 -7.97 62.24
C SER A 278 10.04 -7.32 61.53
N TYR A 279 11.22 -7.23 62.20
CA TYR A 279 12.45 -6.72 61.59
C TYR A 279 12.84 -7.59 60.35
N ARG A 280 12.87 -8.92 60.52
CA ARG A 280 13.22 -9.85 59.43
C ARG A 280 12.28 -9.73 58.23
N THR A 281 11.00 -9.64 58.50
CA THR A 281 9.99 -9.52 57.46
C THR A 281 10.17 -8.19 56.67
N GLU A 282 10.42 -7.09 57.37
CA GLU A 282 10.62 -5.77 56.68
C GLU A 282 11.96 -5.74 55.93
N GLN A 283 13.03 -6.33 56.49
CA GLN A 283 14.31 -6.48 55.84
C GLN A 283 14.17 -7.26 54.53
N GLU A 284 13.43 -8.39 54.58
CA GLU A 284 13.20 -9.27 53.44
C GLU A 284 12.37 -8.52 52.36
N ARG A 285 11.35 -7.75 52.76
CA ARG A 285 10.56 -6.92 51.87
C ARG A 285 11.41 -5.91 51.11
N LEU A 286 12.22 -5.14 51.83
CA LEU A 286 13.09 -4.13 51.24
C LEU A 286 14.18 -4.74 50.34
N LYS A 287 14.76 -5.87 50.76
CA LYS A 287 15.71 -6.63 49.95
C LYS A 287 15.08 -7.15 48.65
N ASN A 288 13.86 -7.68 48.73
CA ASN A 288 13.12 -8.16 47.54
C ASN A 288 12.78 -7.00 46.61
N GLU A 289 12.37 -5.84 47.13
CA GLU A 289 12.12 -4.63 46.36
C GLU A 289 13.38 -4.15 45.65
N MET A 290 14.53 -4.09 46.35
CA MET A 290 15.81 -3.77 45.76
C MET A 290 16.22 -4.76 44.66
N THR A 291 16.04 -6.06 44.92
CA THR A 291 16.39 -7.11 43.95
C THR A 291 15.52 -7.03 42.72
N LEU A 292 14.21 -6.79 42.89
CA LEU A 292 13.27 -6.62 41.78
C LEU A 292 13.65 -5.41 40.92
N THR A 293 13.89 -4.26 41.54
CA THR A 293 14.27 -3.03 40.81
C THR A 293 15.62 -3.17 40.15
N PHE A 294 16.59 -3.89 40.74
CA PHE A 294 17.87 -4.21 40.14
C PHE A 294 17.71 -5.09 38.88
N ASN A 295 16.87 -6.09 38.92
CA ASN A 295 16.62 -6.96 37.76
C ASN A 295 15.98 -6.18 36.61
N VAL A 296 15.02 -5.29 36.89
CA VAL A 296 14.41 -4.40 35.88
C VAL A 296 15.47 -3.46 35.27
N TYR A 297 16.25 -2.80 36.13
CA TYR A 297 17.35 -1.91 35.69
C TYR A 297 18.35 -2.65 34.80
N ASN A 298 18.78 -3.85 35.18
CA ASN A 298 19.74 -4.64 34.41
C ASN A 298 19.19 -5.09 33.06
N THR A 299 17.94 -5.49 33.01
CA THR A 299 17.24 -5.86 31.76
C THR A 299 17.12 -4.67 30.82
N LEU A 300 16.76 -3.51 31.35
CA LEU A 300 16.66 -2.28 30.55
C LEU A 300 18.01 -1.75 30.10
N ALA A 301 19.07 -1.95 30.89
CA ALA A 301 20.46 -1.65 30.48
C ALA A 301 20.86 -2.46 29.24
N GLN A 302 20.58 -3.77 29.26
CA GLN A 302 20.85 -4.64 28.12
C GLN A 302 20.04 -4.24 26.89
N LYS A 303 18.74 -3.93 27.08
CA LYS A 303 17.89 -3.48 25.99
C LYS A 303 18.36 -2.15 25.41
N LEU A 304 18.79 -1.22 26.23
CA LEU A 304 19.31 0.08 25.79
C LEU A 304 20.54 -0.10 24.87
N GLU A 305 21.48 -0.97 25.27
CA GLU A 305 22.63 -1.26 24.42
C GLU A 305 22.23 -1.96 23.10
N GLN A 306 21.25 -2.83 23.13
CA GLN A 306 20.69 -3.41 21.90
C GLN A 306 20.09 -2.35 20.98
N ASP A 307 19.28 -1.44 21.52
CA ASP A 307 18.62 -0.39 20.73
C ASP A 307 19.65 0.62 20.16
N LYS A 308 20.72 0.94 20.91
CA LYS A 308 21.84 1.73 20.38
C LYS A 308 22.53 1.07 19.19
N LEU A 309 22.81 -0.24 19.28
CA LEU A 309 23.39 -0.99 18.18
C LEU A 309 22.47 -1.04 16.96
N ARG A 310 21.17 -1.14 17.18
CA ARG A 310 20.16 -1.14 16.08
C ARG A 310 20.16 0.17 15.30
N VAL A 311 20.27 1.33 15.98
CA VAL A 311 20.37 2.64 15.31
C VAL A 311 21.60 2.75 14.42
N GLN A 312 22.70 2.04 14.74
CA GLN A 312 23.94 2.05 13.95
C GLN A 312 23.86 1.15 12.70
N VAL A 313 22.96 0.18 12.68
CA VAL A 313 22.86 -0.85 11.62
C VAL A 313 21.79 -0.48 10.58
N VAL A 314 20.82 0.36 10.92
CA VAL A 314 19.79 0.86 9.99
C VAL A 314 20.30 2.06 9.21
#